data_022c0f9916e6667b743f8c071a8188f1
#
_entry.id   022c0f9916e6667b743f8c071a8188f1
#
_cell.length_a   1.000
_cell.length_b   1.000
_cell.length_c   1.000
_cell.angle_alpha   90.00
_cell.angle_beta   90.00
_cell.angle_gamma   90.00
#
_symmetry.space_group_name_H-M   'P 1'
#
loop_
_entity.id
_entity.type
_entity.pdbx_description
1 polymer ?
#
loop_
_entity_poly.entity_id
_entity_poly.type
_entity_poly.pdbx_seq_one_letter_code
_entity_poly.pdbx_strand_id
1 'polypeptide(L)'
;MKFKVEKSVFETLFEINVNDHVEKKNGLSYLSWPYAWAEVKKCFPDANYKVYETESGCIYFTDGKTCWVKTGVEIAGLEHIEYLPIMDYKNKSISLENITSFDVNKSIQRSLTKALARHGLGLYL
;
A
#
# COMPACT_ATOMS: atom_id res chain seq x y z
N MET A 1 13.98 38.92 -6.31
CA MET A 1 12.89 37.97 -6.57
C MET A 1 13.08 36.73 -5.71
N LYS A 2 12.09 36.43 -4.88
CA LYS A 2 12.15 35.21 -4.07
C LYS A 2 11.45 34.09 -4.81
N PHE A 3 12.16 33.00 -5.08
CA PHE A 3 11.57 31.80 -5.61
C PHE A 3 10.98 31.00 -4.45
N LYS A 4 9.69 30.71 -4.52
CA LYS A 4 9.06 29.84 -3.54
C LYS A 4 9.34 28.39 -3.95
N VAL A 5 10.13 27.71 -3.14
CA VAL A 5 10.38 26.28 -3.36
C VAL A 5 9.21 25.50 -2.75
N GLU A 6 8.43 24.86 -3.58
CA GLU A 6 7.35 24.01 -3.12
C GLU A 6 7.93 22.65 -2.69
N LYS A 7 7.40 22.12 -1.60
CA LYS A 7 7.76 20.78 -1.16
C LYS A 7 7.27 19.75 -2.18
N SER A 8 8.09 18.75 -2.43
CA SER A 8 7.69 17.61 -3.25
C SER A 8 6.59 16.80 -2.55
N VAL A 9 5.91 15.95 -3.32
CA VAL A 9 4.94 15.00 -2.76
C VAL A 9 5.63 14.17 -1.67
N PHE A 10 6.82 13.66 -1.96
CA PHE A 10 7.58 12.84 -1.01
C PHE A 10 7.88 13.60 0.29
N GLU A 11 8.38 14.82 0.20
CA GLU A 11 8.69 15.62 1.39
C GLU A 11 7.44 15.89 2.23
N THR A 12 6.34 16.25 1.57
CA THR A 12 5.08 16.53 2.25
C THR A 12 4.59 15.31 3.03
N LEU A 13 4.59 14.15 2.40
CA LEU A 13 4.08 12.93 3.04
C LEU A 13 5.05 12.35 4.06
N PHE A 14 6.36 12.42 3.78
CA PHE A 14 7.39 11.91 4.69
C PHE A 14 7.41 12.65 6.03
N GLU A 15 7.07 13.94 6.03
CA GLU A 15 7.04 14.75 7.24
C GLU A 15 5.84 14.47 8.15
N ILE A 16 4.81 13.78 7.66
CA ILE A 16 3.65 13.44 8.48
C ILE A 16 4.06 12.41 9.52
N ASN A 17 3.79 12.72 10.80
CA ASN A 17 4.08 11.79 11.89
C ASN A 17 2.94 10.77 12.01
N VAL A 18 3.21 9.53 11.68
CA VAL A 18 2.23 8.43 11.73
C VAL A 18 2.42 7.53 12.95
N ASN A 19 3.37 7.83 13.84
CA ASN A 19 3.74 6.95 14.95
C ASN A 19 2.58 6.64 15.91
N ASP A 20 1.65 7.58 16.09
CA ASP A 20 0.50 7.37 16.98
C ASP A 20 -0.57 6.44 16.38
N HIS A 21 -0.43 6.09 15.10
CA HIS A 21 -1.40 5.27 14.37
C HIS A 21 -0.80 3.94 13.92
N VAL A 22 0.39 3.60 14.40
CA VAL A 22 1.06 2.35 14.07
C VAL A 22 0.56 1.24 14.97
N GLU A 23 0.16 0.12 14.37
CA GLU A 23 -0.17 -1.10 15.09
C GLU A 23 1.01 -2.06 15.00
N LYS A 24 1.33 -2.74 16.11
CA LYS A 24 2.37 -3.76 16.12
C LYS A 24 1.73 -5.13 16.21
N LYS A 25 2.09 -5.99 15.24
CA LYS A 25 1.63 -7.38 15.19
C LYS A 25 2.84 -8.27 14.88
N ASN A 26 3.07 -9.29 15.72
CA ASN A 26 4.18 -10.24 15.53
C ASN A 26 5.54 -9.54 15.32
N GLY A 27 5.79 -8.47 16.05
CA GLY A 27 7.05 -7.72 15.96
C GLY A 27 7.16 -6.80 14.76
N LEU A 28 6.13 -6.72 13.92
CA LEU A 28 6.11 -5.85 12.74
C LEU A 28 5.21 -4.65 12.97
N SER A 29 5.57 -3.52 12.35
CA SER A 29 4.81 -2.29 12.43
C SER A 29 3.88 -2.18 11.22
N TYR A 30 2.62 -1.89 11.46
CA TYR A 30 1.60 -1.74 10.41
C TYR A 30 0.91 -0.40 10.53
N LEU A 31 0.69 0.23 9.38
CA LEU A 31 -0.13 1.43 9.27
C LEU A 31 -1.42 1.03 8.55
N SER A 32 -2.59 1.36 9.14
CA SER A 32 -3.86 0.98 8.52
C SER A 32 -4.07 1.73 7.21
N TRP A 33 -4.59 1.04 6.19
CA TRP A 33 -4.86 1.65 4.89
C TRP A 33 -5.85 2.81 4.97
N PRO A 34 -7.00 2.70 5.69
CA PRO A 34 -7.93 3.82 5.76
C PRO A 34 -7.32 5.08 6.36
N TYR A 35 -6.50 4.95 7.40
CA TYR A 35 -5.81 6.09 7.99
C TYR A 35 -4.81 6.70 7.00
N ALA A 36 -3.98 5.85 6.39
CA ALA A 36 -2.96 6.30 5.44
C ALA A 36 -3.61 7.02 4.25
N TRP A 37 -4.70 6.46 3.73
CA TRP A 37 -5.40 7.05 2.60
C TRP A 37 -6.03 8.39 2.96
N ALA A 38 -6.62 8.51 4.16
CA ALA A 38 -7.19 9.77 4.63
C ALA A 38 -6.13 10.87 4.71
N GLU A 39 -4.95 10.56 5.22
CA GLU A 39 -3.86 11.53 5.30
C GLU A 39 -3.42 12.01 3.92
N VAL A 40 -3.35 11.10 2.96
CA VAL A 40 -2.99 11.46 1.58
C VAL A 40 -4.05 12.33 0.95
N LYS A 41 -5.32 11.98 1.09
CA LYS A 41 -6.43 12.73 0.47
C LYS A 41 -6.56 14.13 1.05
N LYS A 42 -6.17 14.35 2.30
CA LYS A 42 -6.13 15.70 2.87
C LYS A 42 -5.12 16.58 2.16
N CYS A 43 -3.97 16.05 1.80
CA CYS A 43 -2.90 16.79 1.14
C CYS A 43 -3.05 16.82 -0.38
N PHE A 44 -3.54 15.72 -0.96
CA PHE A 44 -3.64 15.53 -2.40
C PHE A 44 -5.03 14.96 -2.74
N PRO A 45 -6.06 15.83 -2.84
CA PRO A 45 -7.43 15.35 -3.09
C PRO A 45 -7.61 14.56 -4.38
N ASP A 46 -6.72 14.76 -5.36
CA ASP A 46 -6.79 14.05 -6.65
C ASP A 46 -6.02 12.73 -6.64
N ALA A 47 -5.45 12.35 -5.50
CA ALA A 47 -4.78 11.06 -5.39
C ALA A 47 -5.76 9.92 -5.67
N ASN A 48 -5.26 8.86 -6.31
CA ASN A 48 -6.07 7.73 -6.72
C ASN A 48 -5.31 6.42 -6.48
N TYR A 49 -6.05 5.32 -6.42
CA TYR A 49 -5.43 4.01 -6.28
C TYR A 49 -6.05 3.02 -7.25
N LYS A 50 -5.34 1.92 -7.49
CA LYS A 50 -5.79 0.87 -8.38
C LYS A 50 -5.43 -0.50 -7.79
N VAL A 51 -6.37 -1.42 -7.88
CA VAL A 51 -6.13 -2.84 -7.64
C VAL A 51 -6.10 -3.51 -9.01
N TYR A 52 -4.95 -4.08 -9.36
CA TYR A 52 -4.77 -4.69 -10.68
C TYR A 52 -5.41 -6.06 -10.73
N GLU A 53 -5.97 -6.38 -11.88
CA GLU A 53 -6.65 -7.63 -12.14
C GLU A 53 -5.96 -8.40 -13.26
N THR A 54 -6.15 -9.71 -13.29
CA THR A 54 -5.77 -10.53 -14.45
C THR A 54 -6.71 -10.24 -15.59
N GLU A 55 -6.41 -10.78 -16.78
CA GLU A 55 -7.27 -10.63 -17.96
C GLU A 55 -8.69 -11.14 -17.73
N SER A 56 -8.84 -12.15 -16.87
CA SER A 56 -10.15 -12.71 -16.53
C SER A 56 -10.86 -11.97 -15.40
N GLY A 57 -10.28 -10.89 -14.86
CA GLY A 57 -10.87 -10.11 -13.78
C GLY A 57 -10.57 -10.60 -12.37
N CYS A 58 -9.59 -11.48 -12.21
CA CYS A 58 -9.20 -11.97 -10.88
C CYS A 58 -8.27 -10.95 -10.21
N ILE A 59 -8.52 -10.65 -8.94
CA ILE A 59 -7.79 -9.63 -8.18
C ILE A 59 -6.52 -10.17 -7.52
N TYR A 60 -6.14 -11.40 -7.79
CA TYR A 60 -4.84 -11.92 -7.39
C TYR A 60 -4.19 -12.65 -8.56
N PHE A 61 -2.88 -12.80 -8.49
CA PHE A 61 -2.06 -13.47 -9.49
C PHE A 61 -1.46 -14.72 -8.87
N THR A 62 -1.13 -15.71 -9.69
CA THR A 62 -0.58 -16.97 -9.19
C THR A 62 0.45 -17.55 -10.14
N ASP A 63 1.41 -18.28 -9.58
CA ASP A 63 2.36 -19.11 -10.32
C ASP A 63 1.93 -20.59 -10.32
N GLY A 64 0.70 -20.88 -9.84
CA GLY A 64 0.18 -22.21 -9.70
C GLY A 64 0.45 -22.86 -8.34
N LYS A 65 1.27 -22.23 -7.50
CA LYS A 65 1.60 -22.72 -6.15
C LYS A 65 1.26 -21.70 -5.08
N THR A 66 1.66 -20.47 -5.26
CA THR A 66 1.40 -19.36 -4.34
C THR A 66 0.78 -18.20 -5.10
N CYS A 67 0.41 -17.15 -4.40
CA CYS A 67 -0.32 -16.02 -4.98
C CYS A 67 0.21 -14.70 -4.48
N TRP A 68 -0.05 -13.64 -5.25
CA TRP A 68 0.30 -12.27 -4.88
C TRP A 68 -0.74 -11.31 -5.39
N VAL A 69 -0.71 -10.08 -4.86
CA VAL A 69 -1.54 -8.99 -5.33
C VAL A 69 -0.66 -7.91 -5.93
N LYS A 70 -1.24 -7.09 -6.80
CA LYS A 70 -0.57 -5.97 -7.43
C LYS A 70 -1.44 -4.73 -7.27
N THR A 71 -0.91 -3.69 -6.69
CA THR A 71 -1.64 -2.44 -6.46
C THR A 71 -0.82 -1.25 -6.94
N GLY A 72 -1.49 -0.12 -7.13
CA GLY A 72 -0.82 1.13 -7.46
C GLY A 72 -1.48 2.30 -6.74
N VAL A 73 -0.67 3.30 -6.40
CA VAL A 73 -1.14 4.57 -5.87
C VAL A 73 -0.57 5.69 -6.72
N GLU A 74 -1.45 6.53 -7.26
CA GLU A 74 -1.07 7.67 -8.09
C GLU A 74 -1.28 8.97 -7.33
N ILE A 75 -0.24 9.79 -7.27
CA ILE A 75 -0.29 11.12 -6.68
C ILE A 75 0.43 12.07 -7.63
N ALA A 76 -0.24 13.16 -7.99
CA ALA A 76 0.32 14.18 -8.86
C ALA A 76 0.88 13.62 -10.19
N GLY A 77 0.19 12.64 -10.76
CA GLY A 77 0.56 12.05 -12.05
C GLY A 77 1.60 10.94 -11.98
N LEU A 78 2.13 10.63 -10.79
CA LEU A 78 3.11 9.56 -10.62
C LEU A 78 2.47 8.37 -9.90
N GLU A 79 2.50 7.20 -10.54
CA GLU A 79 2.04 5.96 -9.93
C GLU A 79 3.21 5.17 -9.37
N HIS A 80 3.09 4.73 -8.11
CA HIS A 80 3.97 3.72 -7.55
C HIS A 80 3.21 2.41 -7.42
N ILE A 81 3.80 1.34 -7.97
CA ILE A 81 3.21 0.01 -7.98
C ILE A 81 3.90 -0.86 -6.94
N GLU A 82 3.11 -1.65 -6.22
CA GLU A 82 3.61 -2.59 -5.24
C GLU A 82 3.04 -3.98 -5.48
N TYR A 83 3.87 -4.98 -5.28
CA TYR A 83 3.48 -6.39 -5.31
C TYR A 83 3.63 -6.95 -3.91
N LEU A 84 2.68 -7.73 -3.46
CA LEU A 84 2.76 -8.34 -2.12
C LEU A 84 2.29 -9.80 -2.18
N PRO A 85 3.11 -10.75 -1.69
CA PRO A 85 2.67 -12.13 -1.56
C PRO A 85 1.48 -12.24 -0.61
N ILE A 86 0.55 -13.14 -0.91
CA ILE A 86 -0.54 -13.43 0.01
C ILE A 86 0.01 -14.37 1.09
N MET A 87 -0.01 -13.88 2.33
CA MET A 87 0.69 -14.50 3.45
C MET A 87 -0.24 -14.76 4.63
N ASP A 88 0.14 -15.76 5.45
CA ASP A 88 -0.51 -16.01 6.72
C ASP A 88 0.03 -15.06 7.82
N TYR A 89 -0.48 -15.22 9.04
CA TYR A 89 -0.10 -14.37 10.18
C TYR A 89 1.37 -14.53 10.58
N LYS A 90 2.05 -15.59 10.11
CA LYS A 90 3.48 -15.80 10.33
C LYS A 90 4.33 -15.28 9.18
N ASN A 91 3.72 -14.55 8.25
CA ASN A 91 4.37 -13.99 7.06
C ASN A 91 4.91 -15.07 6.10
N LYS A 92 4.25 -16.22 6.07
CA LYS A 92 4.56 -17.29 5.11
C LYS A 92 3.52 -17.29 4.02
N SER A 93 3.96 -17.52 2.78
CA SER A 93 3.06 -17.60 1.63
C SER A 93 2.01 -18.69 1.84
N ILE A 94 0.76 -18.35 1.53
CA ILE A 94 -0.35 -19.29 1.57
C ILE A 94 -0.44 -19.96 0.20
N SER A 95 -0.61 -21.29 0.17
CA SER A 95 -0.76 -22.03 -1.08
C SER A 95 -2.03 -21.61 -1.81
N LEU A 96 -2.01 -21.70 -3.14
CA LEU A 96 -3.16 -21.35 -3.98
C LEU A 96 -4.45 -22.04 -3.54
N GLU A 97 -4.37 -23.32 -3.18
CA GLU A 97 -5.55 -24.09 -2.78
C GLU A 97 -6.12 -23.68 -1.42
N ASN A 98 -5.38 -22.94 -0.62
CA ASN A 98 -5.77 -22.56 0.74
C ASN A 98 -6.09 -21.07 0.91
N ILE A 99 -5.88 -20.24 -0.11
CA ILE A 99 -6.20 -18.81 0.02
C ILE A 99 -7.71 -18.60 0.06
N THR A 100 -8.10 -17.58 0.81
CA THR A 100 -9.50 -17.14 0.90
C THR A 100 -9.62 -15.69 0.47
N SER A 101 -10.84 -15.24 0.21
CA SER A 101 -11.09 -13.83 -0.11
C SER A 101 -10.67 -12.90 1.02
N PHE A 102 -10.74 -13.36 2.26
CA PHE A 102 -10.23 -12.62 3.42
C PHE A 102 -8.73 -12.37 3.31
N ASP A 103 -7.97 -13.42 2.96
CA ASP A 103 -6.51 -13.32 2.80
C ASP A 103 -6.15 -12.37 1.66
N VAL A 104 -6.88 -12.45 0.54
CA VAL A 104 -6.67 -11.58 -0.62
C VAL A 104 -6.92 -10.12 -0.25
N ASN A 105 -8.06 -9.84 0.39
CA ASN A 105 -8.41 -8.47 0.78
C ASN A 105 -7.39 -7.87 1.74
N LYS A 106 -6.95 -8.64 2.72
CA LYS A 106 -5.93 -8.21 3.68
C LYS A 106 -4.62 -7.86 2.99
N SER A 107 -4.21 -8.69 2.04
CA SER A 107 -2.97 -8.46 1.27
C SER A 107 -3.09 -7.23 0.36
N ILE A 108 -4.27 -7.00 -0.25
CA ILE A 108 -4.52 -5.80 -1.06
C ILE A 108 -4.34 -4.54 -0.21
N GLN A 109 -4.93 -4.50 0.99
CA GLN A 109 -4.81 -3.33 1.86
C GLN A 109 -3.37 -3.07 2.28
N ARG A 110 -2.62 -4.12 2.62
CA ARG A 110 -1.20 -3.99 2.95
C ARG A 110 -0.38 -3.54 1.76
N SER A 111 -0.67 -4.05 0.57
CA SER A 111 0.02 -3.67 -0.66
C SER A 111 -0.21 -2.21 -0.99
N LEU A 112 -1.45 -1.73 -0.85
CA LEU A 112 -1.79 -0.31 -1.07
C LEU A 112 -1.04 0.59 -0.10
N THR A 113 -0.96 0.22 1.18
CA THR A 113 -0.22 0.99 2.18
C THR A 113 1.28 1.04 1.84
N LYS A 114 1.84 -0.05 1.34
CA LYS A 114 3.25 -0.09 0.90
C LYS A 114 3.48 0.74 -0.35
N ALA A 115 2.55 0.71 -1.31
CA ALA A 115 2.62 1.56 -2.49
C ALA A 115 2.59 3.04 -2.09
N LEU A 116 1.76 3.38 -1.12
CA LEU A 116 1.67 4.72 -0.59
C LEU A 116 2.95 5.13 0.13
N ALA A 117 3.58 4.21 0.86
CA ALA A 117 4.86 4.47 1.53
C ALA A 117 5.96 4.87 0.54
N ARG A 118 5.91 4.37 -0.69
CA ARG A 118 6.86 4.77 -1.72
C ARG A 118 6.72 6.23 -2.11
N HIS A 119 5.54 6.82 -1.90
CA HIS A 119 5.33 8.26 -2.06
C HIS A 119 5.81 9.07 -0.85
N GLY A 120 6.18 8.42 0.23
CA GLY A 120 6.78 9.04 1.41
C GLY A 120 6.07 8.79 2.74
N LEU A 121 4.77 8.51 2.75
CA LEU A 121 4.00 8.39 3.98
C LEU A 121 4.38 7.12 4.76
N GLY A 122 4.93 7.32 5.97
CA GLY A 122 5.28 6.21 6.84
C GLY A 122 6.42 5.34 6.33
N LEU A 123 7.20 5.81 5.36
CA LEU A 123 8.30 5.05 4.79
C LEU A 123 9.34 4.64 5.83
N TYR A 124 9.48 5.44 6.88
CA TYR A 124 10.45 5.20 7.94
C TYR A 124 10.04 4.11 8.96
N LEU A 125 8.86 3.55 8.82
CA LEU A 125 8.39 2.49 9.71
C LEU A 125 9.06 1.13 9.41
#